data_923ebe4bc880577a3f0fa6a9936802f6
#
_entry.id   923ebe4bc880577a3f0fa6a9936802f6
#
_cell.length_a   1.000
_cell.length_b   1.000
_cell.length_c   1.000
_cell.angle_alpha   90.00
_cell.angle_beta   90.00
_cell.angle_gamma   90.00
#
_symmetry.space_group_name_H-M   'P 1'
#
loop_
_entity.id
_entity.type
_entity.pdbx_description
1 polymer ?
#
loop_
_entity_poly.entity_id
_entity_poly.type
_entity_poly.pdbx_seq_one_letter_code
_entity_poly.pdbx_strand_id
1 'polypeptide(L)'
;PAQYMFKDVPDVANIADPVGYTIEQMDKYGIERAFLALNTFSDMNAEARDRFPDRFVFDLPIDPNYGMDEIARIRGLMKEYDVRALSFFPSGSYPQVAINAKEMYVFYAFCVDNDLPILVNAGVPGPRYPMAPQMVELIDEVCWFFPDLKFVMRHGTEPWEALAAKLMLKWPNLYYSTSAFAPKHYPSAIIHFANTSRAD
;
A
#
# COMPACT_ATOMS: atom_id res chain seq x y z
N PRO A 1 -2.24 5.71 -16.09
CA PRO A 1 -0.82 6.05 -15.90
C PRO A 1 0.14 4.88 -16.10
N ALA A 2 -0.27 3.63 -15.73
CA ALA A 2 0.56 2.42 -15.90
C ALA A 2 -0.03 1.43 -16.91
N GLN A 3 -0.99 1.81 -17.72
CA GLN A 3 -1.69 0.94 -18.68
C GLN A 3 -0.76 0.26 -19.68
N TYR A 4 0.39 0.88 -19.99
CA TYR A 4 1.38 0.31 -20.90
C TYR A 4 1.98 -1.03 -20.39
N MET A 5 1.84 -1.34 -19.10
CA MET A 5 2.30 -2.59 -18.49
C MET A 5 1.33 -3.75 -18.69
N PHE A 6 0.08 -3.48 -19.07
CA PHE A 6 -0.99 -4.47 -19.15
C PHE A 6 -1.50 -4.62 -20.58
N LYS A 7 -1.77 -5.85 -20.96
CA LYS A 7 -2.46 -6.18 -22.22
C LYS A 7 -3.91 -6.53 -21.89
N ASP A 8 -4.82 -6.22 -22.80
CA ASP A 8 -6.23 -6.61 -22.74
C ASP A 8 -6.92 -6.16 -21.42
N VAL A 9 -6.69 -4.89 -21.06
CA VAL A 9 -7.34 -4.31 -19.86
C VAL A 9 -8.84 -4.29 -20.08
N PRO A 10 -9.65 -4.92 -19.20
CA PRO A 10 -11.11 -4.87 -19.31
C PRO A 10 -11.62 -3.43 -19.28
N ASP A 11 -12.58 -3.11 -20.13
CA ASP A 11 -13.29 -1.83 -20.04
C ASP A 11 -14.33 -1.91 -18.91
N VAL A 12 -13.95 -1.33 -17.77
CA VAL A 12 -14.81 -1.24 -16.59
C VAL A 12 -15.46 0.14 -16.42
N ALA A 13 -15.23 1.05 -17.37
CA ALA A 13 -15.69 2.44 -17.26
C ALA A 13 -17.22 2.59 -17.30
N ASN A 14 -17.93 1.59 -17.89
CA ASN A 14 -19.37 1.62 -18.12
C ASN A 14 -20.14 0.66 -17.18
N ILE A 15 -19.55 0.20 -16.08
CA ILE A 15 -20.24 -0.66 -15.12
C ILE A 15 -21.24 0.19 -14.34
N ALA A 16 -22.53 -0.16 -14.41
CA ALA A 16 -23.61 0.60 -13.78
C ALA A 16 -23.55 0.57 -12.24
N ASP A 17 -23.09 -0.54 -11.65
CA ASP A 17 -22.87 -0.74 -10.21
C ASP A 17 -21.45 -1.26 -9.95
N PRO A 18 -20.44 -0.39 -9.88
CA PRO A 18 -19.05 -0.81 -9.70
C PRO A 18 -18.79 -1.45 -8.33
N VAL A 19 -19.51 -1.04 -7.29
CA VAL A 19 -19.38 -1.65 -5.95
C VAL A 19 -19.95 -3.07 -5.96
N GLY A 20 -21.16 -3.27 -6.48
CA GLY A 20 -21.76 -4.59 -6.62
C GLY A 20 -20.94 -5.52 -7.49
N TYR A 21 -20.43 -5.03 -8.62
CA TYR A 21 -19.54 -5.80 -9.50
C TYR A 21 -18.27 -6.26 -8.75
N THR A 22 -17.67 -5.38 -7.93
CA THR A 22 -16.51 -5.74 -7.13
C THR A 22 -16.82 -6.87 -6.17
N ILE A 23 -17.97 -6.83 -5.49
CA ILE A 23 -18.44 -7.90 -4.59
C ILE A 23 -18.64 -9.20 -5.37
N GLU A 24 -19.27 -9.17 -6.53
CA GLU A 24 -19.45 -10.37 -7.38
C GLU A 24 -18.10 -11.02 -7.74
N GLN A 25 -17.07 -10.20 -8.06
CA GLN A 25 -15.74 -10.72 -8.34
C GLN A 25 -15.08 -11.29 -7.07
N MET A 26 -15.24 -10.63 -5.93
CA MET A 26 -14.73 -11.14 -4.65
C MET A 26 -15.36 -12.49 -4.32
N ASP A 27 -16.68 -12.62 -4.45
CA ASP A 27 -17.41 -13.87 -4.17
C ASP A 27 -16.98 -14.99 -5.11
N LYS A 28 -16.84 -14.68 -6.41
CA LYS A 28 -16.37 -15.63 -7.43
C LYS A 28 -15.01 -16.25 -7.09
N TYR A 29 -14.13 -15.51 -6.45
CA TYR A 29 -12.77 -15.95 -6.12
C TYR A 29 -12.57 -16.27 -4.63
N GLY A 30 -13.63 -16.28 -3.83
CA GLY A 30 -13.60 -16.59 -2.40
C GLY A 30 -12.84 -15.54 -1.57
N ILE A 31 -12.84 -14.28 -2.01
CA ILE A 31 -12.22 -13.17 -1.29
C ILE A 31 -13.19 -12.66 -0.24
N GLU A 32 -12.89 -12.88 1.02
CA GLU A 32 -13.74 -12.48 2.14
C GLU A 32 -13.73 -10.96 2.33
N ARG A 33 -12.54 -10.35 2.37
CA ARG A 33 -12.35 -8.91 2.58
C ARG A 33 -11.30 -8.33 1.64
N ALA A 34 -11.45 -7.05 1.32
CA ALA A 34 -10.48 -6.32 0.50
C ALA A 34 -10.17 -4.94 1.10
N PHE A 35 -8.94 -4.47 0.86
CA PHE A 35 -8.60 -3.07 1.08
C PHE A 35 -9.15 -2.21 -0.05
N LEU A 36 -9.82 -1.11 0.33
CA LEU A 36 -10.28 -0.07 -0.59
C LEU A 36 -9.59 1.24 -0.24
N ALA A 37 -8.93 1.86 -1.22
CA ALA A 37 -8.23 3.12 -0.99
C ALA A 37 -9.24 4.28 -0.84
N LEU A 38 -9.15 5.02 0.25
CA LEU A 38 -9.90 6.27 0.48
C LEU A 38 -9.29 7.41 -0.33
N ASN A 39 -9.68 7.52 -1.58
CA ASN A 39 -9.18 8.51 -2.53
C ASN A 39 -10.30 9.45 -3.02
N THR A 40 -10.13 10.02 -4.20
CA THR A 40 -11.07 10.96 -4.84
C THR A 40 -12.45 10.38 -5.18
N PHE A 41 -12.66 9.07 -5.05
CA PHE A 41 -13.95 8.42 -5.29
C PHE A 41 -14.76 8.27 -3.99
N SER A 42 -14.93 9.38 -3.25
CA SER A 42 -15.59 9.41 -1.93
C SER A 42 -16.99 8.80 -1.94
N ASP A 43 -17.78 9.02 -2.98
CA ASP A 43 -19.16 8.50 -3.08
C ASP A 43 -19.17 6.98 -3.18
N MET A 44 -18.27 6.37 -3.98
CA MET A 44 -18.14 4.92 -4.07
C MET A 44 -17.58 4.31 -2.77
N ASN A 45 -16.69 5.02 -2.08
CA ASN A 45 -16.17 4.58 -0.79
C ASN A 45 -17.28 4.57 0.28
N ALA A 46 -18.11 5.61 0.32
CA ALA A 46 -19.26 5.67 1.21
C ALA A 46 -20.29 4.58 0.87
N GLU A 47 -20.59 4.40 -0.41
CA GLU A 47 -21.48 3.35 -0.88
C GLU A 47 -20.97 1.94 -0.51
N ALA A 48 -19.68 1.68 -0.70
CA ALA A 48 -19.06 0.39 -0.33
C ALA A 48 -19.17 0.13 1.18
N ARG A 49 -18.88 1.14 2.02
CA ARG A 49 -19.02 1.07 3.47
C ARG A 49 -20.47 0.76 3.88
N ASP A 50 -21.43 1.47 3.31
CA ASP A 50 -22.83 1.43 3.75
C ASP A 50 -23.55 0.16 3.25
N ARG A 51 -23.25 -0.29 2.04
CA ARG A 51 -23.85 -1.52 1.46
C ARG A 51 -23.20 -2.80 1.94
N PHE A 52 -21.88 -2.78 2.19
CA PHE A 52 -21.09 -3.99 2.46
C PHE A 52 -20.07 -3.76 3.60
N PRO A 53 -20.52 -3.43 4.82
CA PRO A 53 -19.66 -3.00 5.94
C PRO A 53 -18.62 -4.05 6.36
N ASP A 54 -18.90 -5.33 6.14
CA ASP A 54 -18.01 -6.43 6.53
C ASP A 54 -17.06 -6.88 5.41
N ARG A 55 -17.19 -6.31 4.20
CA ARG A 55 -16.43 -6.75 3.03
C ARG A 55 -15.25 -5.86 2.71
N PHE A 56 -15.25 -4.62 3.18
CA PHE A 56 -14.18 -3.66 2.93
C PHE A 56 -13.58 -3.15 4.23
N VAL A 57 -12.27 -3.01 4.21
CA VAL A 57 -11.49 -2.20 5.13
C VAL A 57 -10.73 -1.16 4.31
N PHE A 58 -10.33 -0.06 4.93
CA PHE A 58 -9.82 1.06 4.15
C PHE A 58 -8.33 1.30 4.39
N ASP A 59 -7.57 1.51 3.30
CA ASP A 59 -6.27 2.16 3.37
C ASP A 59 -6.42 3.64 2.99
N LEU A 60 -5.70 4.48 3.71
CA LEU A 60 -5.78 5.93 3.51
C LEU A 60 -4.49 6.44 2.85
N PRO A 61 -4.54 6.79 1.56
CA PRO A 61 -3.43 7.45 0.89
C PRO A 61 -3.10 8.79 1.55
N ILE A 62 -1.83 9.03 1.83
CA ILE A 62 -1.34 10.25 2.47
C ILE A 62 -0.48 11.07 1.52
N ASP A 63 -0.48 12.40 1.74
CA ASP A 63 0.47 13.32 1.12
C ASP A 63 1.29 14.05 2.19
N PRO A 64 2.57 13.67 2.39
CA PRO A 64 3.43 14.25 3.41
C PRO A 64 3.69 15.75 3.23
N ASN A 65 3.46 16.29 2.05
CA ASN A 65 3.65 17.71 1.78
C ASN A 65 2.72 18.63 2.59
N TYR A 66 1.62 18.09 3.13
CA TYR A 66 0.67 18.82 3.99
C TYR A 66 0.96 18.68 5.49
N GLY A 67 1.95 17.89 5.90
CA GLY A 67 2.38 17.78 7.29
C GLY A 67 1.25 17.52 8.28
N MET A 68 1.08 18.41 9.27
CA MET A 68 0.08 18.23 10.34
C MET A 68 -1.38 18.40 9.88
N ASP A 69 -1.62 19.12 8.79
CA ASP A 69 -2.96 19.22 8.19
C ASP A 69 -3.41 17.85 7.66
N GLU A 70 -2.48 17.09 7.10
CA GLU A 70 -2.73 15.72 6.66
C GLU A 70 -3.05 14.80 7.87
N ILE A 71 -2.34 14.93 8.97
CA ILE A 71 -2.66 14.21 10.22
C ILE A 71 -4.07 14.55 10.71
N ALA A 72 -4.48 15.82 10.64
CA ALA A 72 -5.83 16.23 11.01
C ALA A 72 -6.90 15.59 10.09
N ARG A 73 -6.63 15.52 8.76
CA ARG A 73 -7.49 14.84 7.79
C ARG A 73 -7.60 13.35 8.10
N ILE A 74 -6.49 12.66 8.36
CA ILE A 74 -6.45 11.24 8.72
C ILE A 74 -7.33 10.97 9.95
N ARG A 75 -7.16 11.75 11.03
CA ARG A 75 -7.97 11.61 12.26
C ARG A 75 -9.46 11.83 12.03
N GLY A 76 -9.81 12.70 11.09
CA GLY A 76 -11.20 12.91 10.68
C GLY A 76 -11.79 11.67 10.02
N LEU A 77 -11.11 11.13 9.03
CA LEU A 77 -11.54 9.96 8.27
C LEU A 77 -11.57 8.67 9.10
N MET A 78 -10.67 8.51 10.05
CA MET A 78 -10.68 7.36 10.98
C MET A 78 -11.92 7.32 11.89
N LYS A 79 -12.66 8.43 12.05
CA LYS A 79 -13.93 8.43 12.78
C LYS A 79 -15.11 7.95 11.93
N GLU A 80 -14.97 8.03 10.62
CA GLU A 80 -16.03 7.75 9.66
C GLU A 80 -15.88 6.39 8.98
N TYR A 81 -14.62 5.97 8.75
CA TYR A 81 -14.28 4.74 8.03
C TYR A 81 -13.44 3.81 8.90
N ASP A 82 -13.58 2.49 8.67
CA ASP A 82 -12.70 1.47 9.26
C ASP A 82 -11.32 1.49 8.58
N VAL A 83 -10.54 2.54 8.88
CA VAL A 83 -9.17 2.69 8.36
C VAL A 83 -8.25 1.72 9.07
N ARG A 84 -7.65 0.80 8.32
CA ARG A 84 -6.76 -0.25 8.83
C ARG A 84 -5.31 -0.11 8.37
N ALA A 85 -5.02 0.84 7.51
CA ALA A 85 -3.66 1.16 7.06
C ALA A 85 -3.57 2.60 6.56
N LEU A 86 -2.38 3.17 6.61
CA LEU A 86 -2.03 4.31 5.75
C LEU A 86 -1.32 3.78 4.51
N SER A 87 -1.37 4.53 3.40
CA SER A 87 -0.61 4.18 2.20
C SER A 87 0.10 5.39 1.60
N PHE A 88 1.27 5.14 1.01
CA PHE A 88 2.09 6.21 0.44
C PHE A 88 2.75 5.78 -0.87
N PHE A 89 2.73 6.70 -1.84
CA PHE A 89 3.39 6.56 -3.13
C PHE A 89 4.47 7.63 -3.30
N PRO A 90 5.74 7.35 -2.88
CA PRO A 90 6.82 8.33 -2.85
C PRO A 90 7.08 9.02 -4.18
N SER A 91 7.16 8.23 -5.27
CA SER A 91 7.39 8.77 -6.61
C SER A 91 6.20 9.52 -7.19
N GLY A 92 5.01 9.31 -6.65
CA GLY A 92 3.75 9.92 -7.13
C GLY A 92 3.34 11.18 -6.38
N SER A 93 3.99 11.51 -5.27
CA SER A 93 3.76 12.77 -4.55
C SER A 93 4.40 13.96 -5.29
N TYR A 94 3.87 15.16 -5.10
CA TYR A 94 4.41 16.35 -5.74
C TYR A 94 4.41 17.54 -4.76
N PRO A 95 5.61 18.04 -4.37
CA PRO A 95 6.96 17.48 -4.63
C PRO A 95 7.12 16.02 -4.19
N GLN A 96 8.03 15.29 -4.85
CA GLN A 96 8.34 13.92 -4.44
C GLN A 96 8.95 13.92 -3.03
N VAL A 97 8.50 12.97 -2.20
CA VAL A 97 9.01 12.79 -0.84
C VAL A 97 9.60 11.39 -0.71
N ALA A 98 10.84 11.28 -0.28
CA ALA A 98 11.51 9.99 -0.13
C ALA A 98 10.97 9.19 1.07
N ILE A 99 11.09 7.86 1.01
CA ILE A 99 10.68 6.95 2.10
C ILE A 99 11.28 7.38 3.45
N ASN A 100 12.56 7.73 3.48
CA ASN A 100 13.27 8.13 4.70
C ASN A 100 13.32 9.65 4.94
N ALA A 101 12.53 10.43 4.20
CA ALA A 101 12.50 11.88 4.41
C ALA A 101 11.89 12.24 5.77
N LYS A 102 12.37 13.32 6.39
CA LYS A 102 11.87 13.80 7.70
C LYS A 102 10.37 14.10 7.68
N GLU A 103 9.83 14.50 6.53
CA GLU A 103 8.41 14.77 6.30
C GLU A 103 7.54 13.52 6.57
N MET A 104 8.10 12.32 6.38
CA MET A 104 7.43 11.06 6.64
C MET A 104 7.41 10.67 8.13
N TYR A 105 8.34 11.17 8.94
CA TYR A 105 8.52 10.68 10.31
C TYR A 105 7.31 10.92 11.21
N VAL A 106 6.57 12.01 11.00
CA VAL A 106 5.32 12.26 11.74
C VAL A 106 4.25 11.21 11.43
N PHE A 107 4.20 10.70 10.19
CA PHE A 107 3.24 9.66 9.78
C PHE A 107 3.67 8.28 10.31
N TYR A 108 4.97 8.00 10.33
CA TYR A 108 5.49 6.77 10.93
C TYR A 108 5.21 6.72 12.44
N ALA A 109 5.48 7.81 13.16
CA ALA A 109 5.12 7.92 14.58
C ALA A 109 3.60 7.77 14.78
N PHE A 110 2.79 8.43 13.94
CA PHE A 110 1.32 8.29 13.99
C PHE A 110 0.87 6.83 13.77
N CYS A 111 1.49 6.12 12.84
CA CYS A 111 1.19 4.70 12.60
C CYS A 111 1.53 3.83 13.81
N VAL A 112 2.69 4.06 14.46
CA VAL A 112 3.08 3.35 15.69
C VAL A 112 2.09 3.62 16.81
N ASP A 113 1.75 4.89 17.06
CA ASP A 113 0.83 5.30 18.13
C ASP A 113 -0.59 4.74 17.97
N ASN A 114 -1.02 4.47 16.73
CA ASN A 114 -2.36 3.98 16.43
C ASN A 114 -2.38 2.49 16.03
N ASP A 115 -1.27 1.78 16.16
CA ASP A 115 -1.10 0.37 15.74
C ASP A 115 -1.48 0.11 14.27
N LEU A 116 -1.27 1.08 13.39
CA LEU A 116 -1.57 1.00 11.97
C LEU A 116 -0.33 0.58 11.17
N PRO A 117 -0.45 -0.35 10.21
CA PRO A 117 0.58 -0.55 9.20
C PRO A 117 0.61 0.63 8.22
N ILE A 118 1.78 0.85 7.62
CA ILE A 118 1.92 1.73 6.47
C ILE A 118 2.33 0.94 5.23
N LEU A 119 1.56 1.10 4.14
CA LEU A 119 1.80 0.43 2.86
C LEU A 119 2.52 1.41 1.93
N VAL A 120 3.80 1.19 1.66
CA VAL A 120 4.62 2.11 0.88
C VAL A 120 5.05 1.46 -0.43
N ASN A 121 4.81 2.15 -1.55
CA ASN A 121 5.32 1.70 -2.83
C ASN A 121 6.86 1.74 -2.80
N ALA A 122 7.49 0.62 -3.16
CA ALA A 122 8.94 0.47 -3.21
C ALA A 122 9.36 -0.14 -4.54
N GLY A 123 10.62 0.06 -4.95
CA GLY A 123 11.12 -0.41 -6.23
C GLY A 123 10.86 0.57 -7.38
N VAL A 124 10.95 0.10 -8.62
CA VAL A 124 10.70 0.94 -9.80
C VAL A 124 9.20 1.21 -9.96
N PRO A 125 8.75 2.48 -10.00
CA PRO A 125 7.33 2.79 -10.11
C PRO A 125 6.76 2.36 -11.46
N GLY A 126 5.54 1.79 -11.45
CA GLY A 126 4.81 1.49 -12.67
C GLY A 126 4.50 2.74 -13.52
N PRO A 127 3.97 3.84 -12.97
CA PRO A 127 3.91 5.12 -13.66
C PRO A 127 5.30 5.67 -13.98
N ARG A 128 5.42 6.44 -15.07
CA ARG A 128 6.70 7.00 -15.57
C ARG A 128 7.14 8.19 -14.71
N TYR A 129 7.46 7.94 -13.44
CA TYR A 129 8.02 8.91 -12.51
C TYR A 129 9.46 8.54 -12.13
N PRO A 130 10.30 9.51 -11.73
CA PRO A 130 11.62 9.23 -11.17
C PRO A 130 11.52 8.33 -9.93
N MET A 131 12.34 7.28 -9.84
CA MET A 131 12.22 6.22 -8.83
C MET A 131 12.97 6.50 -7.52
N ALA A 132 13.88 7.47 -7.50
CA ALA A 132 14.79 7.70 -6.38
C ALA A 132 14.10 7.79 -5.01
N PRO A 133 12.90 8.39 -4.86
CA PRO A 133 12.23 8.50 -3.56
C PRO A 133 11.75 7.16 -2.96
N GLN A 134 11.66 6.09 -3.77
CA GLN A 134 11.13 4.79 -3.33
C GLN A 134 12.12 3.63 -3.51
N MET A 135 13.42 3.93 -3.45
CA MET A 135 14.46 2.90 -3.48
C MET A 135 14.40 2.07 -2.18
N VAL A 136 14.55 0.75 -2.32
CA VAL A 136 14.38 -0.23 -1.22
C VAL A 136 15.36 -0.01 -0.08
N GLU A 137 16.58 0.44 -0.37
CA GLU A 137 17.61 0.73 0.62
C GLU A 137 17.21 1.80 1.65
N LEU A 138 16.32 2.75 1.26
CA LEU A 138 15.86 3.82 2.16
C LEU A 138 15.01 3.28 3.33
N ILE A 139 14.47 2.08 3.19
CA ILE A 139 13.64 1.43 4.20
C ILE A 139 14.46 1.01 5.42
N ASP A 140 15.75 0.72 5.22
CA ASP A 140 16.65 0.26 6.29
C ASP A 140 16.73 1.28 7.45
N GLU A 141 16.85 2.57 7.10
CA GLU A 141 16.88 3.66 8.08
C GLU A 141 15.54 3.82 8.80
N VAL A 142 14.43 3.70 8.08
CA VAL A 142 13.08 3.82 8.68
C VAL A 142 12.82 2.71 9.68
N CYS A 143 13.16 1.46 9.35
CA CYS A 143 13.02 0.33 10.29
C CYS A 143 13.91 0.46 11.52
N TRP A 144 15.07 1.12 11.38
CA TRP A 144 15.94 1.44 12.51
C TRP A 144 15.31 2.47 13.46
N PHE A 145 14.75 3.56 12.92
CA PHE A 145 14.16 4.63 13.72
C PHE A 145 12.80 4.24 14.34
N PHE A 146 12.05 3.37 13.68
CA PHE A 146 10.69 2.98 14.06
C PHE A 146 10.58 1.45 14.18
N PRO A 147 11.18 0.83 15.21
CA PRO A 147 11.22 -0.63 15.36
C PRO A 147 9.83 -1.27 15.55
N ASP A 148 8.85 -0.51 16.03
CA ASP A 148 7.47 -0.97 16.24
C ASP A 148 6.54 -0.65 15.03
N LEU A 149 7.05 0.02 13.99
CA LEU A 149 6.28 0.34 12.79
C LEU A 149 6.06 -0.91 11.95
N LYS A 150 4.83 -1.25 11.64
CA LYS A 150 4.48 -2.27 10.65
C LYS A 150 4.65 -1.69 9.23
N PHE A 151 5.83 -1.83 8.65
CA PHE A 151 6.12 -1.32 7.32
C PHE A 151 5.87 -2.40 6.24
N VAL A 152 5.03 -2.10 5.25
CA VAL A 152 4.69 -3.03 4.17
C VAL A 152 5.20 -2.47 2.83
N MET A 153 6.16 -3.15 2.22
CA MET A 153 6.59 -2.87 0.84
C MET A 153 5.47 -3.27 -0.12
N ARG A 154 4.87 -2.30 -0.79
CA ARG A 154 3.69 -2.49 -1.65
C ARG A 154 4.07 -2.55 -3.13
N HIS A 155 3.41 -3.43 -3.88
CA HIS A 155 3.54 -3.58 -5.33
C HIS A 155 4.90 -4.10 -5.80
N GLY A 156 5.52 -4.98 -5.01
CA GLY A 156 6.83 -5.53 -5.33
C GLY A 156 7.97 -4.57 -4.96
N THR A 157 9.16 -4.94 -5.33
CA THR A 157 10.38 -4.17 -5.03
C THR A 157 11.37 -4.27 -6.18
N GLU A 158 10.89 -4.67 -7.36
CA GLU A 158 11.76 -4.91 -8.52
C GLU A 158 12.57 -3.66 -8.89
N PRO A 159 13.86 -3.84 -9.21
CA PRO A 159 14.64 -5.09 -9.30
C PRO A 159 15.42 -5.46 -8.01
N TRP A 160 15.01 -4.97 -6.81
CA TRP A 160 15.73 -5.16 -5.53
C TRP A 160 15.08 -6.22 -4.62
N GLU A 161 14.47 -7.27 -5.17
CA GLU A 161 13.76 -8.31 -4.42
C GLU A 161 14.69 -9.08 -3.47
N ALA A 162 15.93 -9.32 -3.90
CA ALA A 162 16.94 -9.96 -3.06
C ALA A 162 17.35 -9.07 -1.87
N LEU A 163 17.43 -7.75 -2.06
CA LEU A 163 17.66 -6.79 -0.98
C LEU A 163 16.45 -6.75 -0.05
N ALA A 164 15.24 -6.70 -0.59
CA ALA A 164 14.01 -6.73 0.21
C ALA A 164 13.93 -7.97 1.10
N ALA A 165 14.25 -9.16 0.56
CA ALA A 165 14.32 -10.40 1.34
C ALA A 165 15.37 -10.32 2.47
N LYS A 166 16.54 -9.72 2.20
CA LYS A 166 17.58 -9.51 3.24
C LYS A 166 17.14 -8.51 4.31
N LEU A 167 16.45 -7.44 3.93
CA LEU A 167 15.91 -6.48 4.90
C LEU A 167 14.81 -7.09 5.77
N MET A 168 13.95 -7.94 5.22
CA MET A 168 12.93 -8.68 5.99
C MET A 168 13.54 -9.70 6.97
N LEU A 169 14.72 -10.26 6.68
CA LEU A 169 15.49 -11.07 7.65
C LEU A 169 16.06 -10.20 8.78
N LYS A 170 16.49 -8.98 8.44
CA LYS A 170 17.10 -8.03 9.39
C LYS A 170 16.04 -7.39 10.29
N TRP A 171 14.88 -7.03 9.73
CA TRP A 171 13.83 -6.26 10.39
C TRP A 171 12.54 -7.07 10.55
N PRO A 172 12.16 -7.47 11.77
CA PRO A 172 10.97 -8.28 12.01
C PRO A 172 9.66 -7.53 11.73
N ASN A 173 9.70 -6.21 11.68
CA ASN A 173 8.58 -5.31 11.44
C ASN A 173 8.41 -4.92 9.95
N LEU A 174 9.21 -5.53 9.04
CA LEU A 174 9.14 -5.30 7.60
C LEU A 174 8.39 -6.44 6.89
N TYR A 175 7.42 -6.08 6.07
CA TYR A 175 6.55 -7.01 5.34
C TYR A 175 6.59 -6.74 3.85
N TYR A 176 6.16 -7.72 3.05
CA TYR A 176 6.09 -7.63 1.61
C TYR A 176 4.68 -7.92 1.10
N SER A 177 4.15 -7.07 0.23
CA SER A 177 2.89 -7.28 -0.47
C SER A 177 3.15 -7.60 -1.93
N THR A 178 2.65 -8.76 -2.40
CA THR A 178 2.70 -9.19 -3.79
C THR A 178 1.64 -8.54 -4.68
N SER A 179 0.93 -7.53 -4.17
CA SER A 179 -0.10 -6.81 -4.93
C SER A 179 0.42 -6.25 -6.26
N ALA A 180 -0.48 -6.00 -7.19
CA ALA A 180 -0.26 -5.57 -8.58
C ALA A 180 0.27 -6.65 -9.54
N PHE A 181 0.76 -7.79 -9.06
CA PHE A 181 1.29 -8.85 -9.92
C PHE A 181 0.45 -10.13 -9.84
N ALA A 182 0.27 -10.80 -10.97
CA ALA A 182 -0.29 -12.15 -10.97
C ALA A 182 0.74 -13.14 -10.38
N PRO A 183 0.30 -14.23 -9.70
CA PRO A 183 1.20 -15.18 -9.03
C PRO A 183 2.34 -15.74 -9.89
N LYS A 184 2.10 -15.91 -11.20
CA LYS A 184 3.12 -16.39 -12.15
C LYS A 184 4.32 -15.44 -12.33
N HIS A 185 4.20 -14.21 -11.85
CA HIS A 185 5.24 -13.17 -11.94
C HIS A 185 5.88 -12.86 -10.58
N TYR A 186 5.55 -13.63 -9.53
CA TYR A 186 6.19 -13.40 -8.23
C TYR A 186 7.69 -13.71 -8.31
N PRO A 187 8.55 -12.82 -7.77
CA PRO A 187 9.99 -13.02 -7.79
C PRO A 187 10.42 -14.28 -7.03
N SER A 188 11.34 -15.05 -7.61
CA SER A 188 11.85 -16.29 -6.99
C SER A 188 12.47 -16.06 -5.61
N ALA A 189 13.15 -14.93 -5.40
CA ALA A 189 13.72 -14.56 -4.10
C ALA A 189 12.65 -14.43 -3.01
N ILE A 190 11.49 -13.85 -3.35
CA ILE A 190 10.36 -13.68 -2.41
C ILE A 190 9.67 -15.01 -2.15
N ILE A 191 9.45 -15.83 -3.18
CA ILE A 191 8.90 -17.20 -3.01
C ILE A 191 9.81 -18.04 -2.12
N HIS A 192 11.13 -17.99 -2.35
CA HIS A 192 12.10 -18.70 -1.52
C HIS A 192 12.06 -18.22 -0.07
N PHE A 193 12.05 -16.90 0.15
CA PHE A 193 11.95 -16.31 1.49
C PHE A 193 10.70 -16.77 2.23
N ALA A 194 9.52 -16.71 1.58
CA ALA A 194 8.25 -17.12 2.17
C ALA A 194 8.25 -18.60 2.57
N ASN A 195 8.89 -19.47 1.75
CA ASN A 195 8.91 -20.91 2.02
C ASN A 195 10.00 -21.36 3.02
N THR A 196 10.95 -20.51 3.37
CA THR A 196 12.10 -20.93 4.19
C THR A 196 12.28 -20.13 5.47
N SER A 197 12.00 -18.85 5.46
CA SER A 197 12.37 -17.94 6.56
C SER A 197 11.20 -17.40 7.34
N ARG A 198 10.01 -17.34 6.74
CA ARG A 198 8.77 -16.84 7.34
C ARG A 198 7.56 -17.58 6.74
N ALA A 199 7.54 -18.88 6.94
CA ALA A 199 6.44 -19.75 6.49
C ALA A 199 5.24 -19.78 7.45
N ASP A 200 5.35 -19.10 8.61
CA ASP A 200 4.34 -19.09 9.69
C ASP A 200 3.41 -17.89 9.56
#